data_af50c87febfb846cde4a0c47e5cd853f
#
_entry.id   af50c87febfb846cde4a0c47e5cd853f
#
_cell.length_a   1.000
_cell.length_b   1.000
_cell.length_c   1.000
_cell.angle_alpha   90.00
_cell.angle_beta   90.00
_cell.angle_gamma   90.00
#
_symmetry.space_group_name_H-M   'P 1'
#
loop_
_entity.id
_entity.type
_entity.pdbx_description
1 polymer ?
#
loop_
_entity_poly.entity_id
_entity_poly.type
_entity_poly.pdbx_seq_one_letter_code
_entity_poly.pdbx_strand_id
1 'polypeptide(L)'
;MENYEEKRKFRRAFFTIEDDIIGLFSLASKPDKTVIAYILNLSMGGIYFTLDAAKSSIPKAGDRIVLMQIKAQKSLSFLVNIDAEVKWVLNPPMLKHIGIGCEFINIPESSMKQLDEFVDSWQEK
;
A
#
# COMPACT_ATOMS: atom_id res chain seq x y z
N MET A 1 -24.23 12.30 -13.57
CA MET A 1 -22.92 12.67 -13.02
C MET A 1 -22.41 11.61 -12.07
N GLU A 2 -21.18 11.26 -12.25
CA GLU A 2 -20.58 10.26 -11.41
C GLU A 2 -20.31 10.80 -10.02
N ASN A 3 -20.75 10.05 -9.03
CA ASN A 3 -20.46 10.39 -7.65
C ASN A 3 -19.00 10.08 -7.35
N TYR A 4 -18.35 10.95 -6.60
CA TYR A 4 -16.95 10.73 -6.21
C TYR A 4 -16.77 9.40 -5.47
N GLU A 5 -17.77 9.02 -4.67
CA GLU A 5 -17.73 7.76 -3.93
C GLU A 5 -17.74 6.53 -4.81
N GLU A 6 -18.31 6.62 -5.99
CA GLU A 6 -18.33 5.49 -6.93
C GLU A 6 -16.95 5.11 -7.43
N LYS A 7 -16.00 6.05 -7.40
CA LYS A 7 -14.63 5.78 -7.81
C LYS A 7 -13.84 5.08 -6.72
N ARG A 8 -14.33 5.15 -5.48
CA ARG A 8 -13.72 4.49 -4.33
C ARG A 8 -14.64 3.36 -3.88
N LYS A 9 -14.45 2.20 -4.46
CA LYS A 9 -15.27 1.05 -4.09
C LYS A 9 -15.11 0.66 -2.63
N PHE A 10 -13.96 0.98 -2.04
CA PHE A 10 -13.63 0.50 -0.70
C PHE A 10 -13.24 1.67 0.19
N ARG A 11 -13.66 1.57 1.44
CA ARG A 11 -13.23 2.52 2.46
C ARG A 11 -11.74 2.33 2.72
N ARG A 12 -11.08 3.39 3.17
CA ARG A 12 -9.65 3.39 3.42
C ARG A 12 -9.34 3.76 4.86
N ALA A 13 -8.32 3.12 5.41
CA ALA A 13 -7.70 3.54 6.64
C ALA A 13 -6.54 4.45 6.26
N PHE A 14 -6.49 5.65 6.82
CA PHE A 14 -5.44 6.63 6.53
C PHE A 14 -4.46 6.69 7.69
N PHE A 15 -3.18 6.75 7.37
CA PHE A 15 -2.11 6.79 8.35
C PHE A 15 -1.23 8.01 8.10
N THR A 16 -0.56 8.45 9.17
CA THR A 16 0.50 9.43 9.08
C THR A 16 1.83 8.71 9.28
N ILE A 17 2.93 9.40 9.01
CA ILE A 17 4.25 8.83 9.27
C ILE A 17 4.43 8.50 10.76
N GLU A 18 3.79 9.28 11.61
CA GLU A 18 3.83 9.08 13.06
C GLU A 18 3.16 7.79 13.51
N ASP A 19 2.23 7.27 12.72
CA ASP A 19 1.61 5.97 13.01
C ASP A 19 2.58 4.80 12.81
N ASP A 20 3.66 5.05 12.09
CA ASP A 20 4.76 4.10 11.92
C ASP A 20 4.33 2.77 11.30
N ILE A 21 3.44 2.84 10.33
CA ILE A 21 3.00 1.66 9.59
C ILE A 21 3.96 1.45 8.43
N ILE A 22 4.85 0.49 8.58
CA ILE A 22 5.93 0.27 7.62
C ILE A 22 5.72 -1.03 6.87
N GLY A 23 5.77 -0.94 5.53
CA GLY A 23 5.67 -2.10 4.67
C GLY A 23 7.03 -2.49 4.09
N LEU A 24 7.23 -3.78 3.92
CA LEU A 24 8.37 -4.33 3.21
C LEU A 24 7.85 -4.85 1.87
N PHE A 25 8.45 -4.35 0.80
CA PHE A 25 8.01 -4.69 -0.55
C PHE A 25 9.14 -5.29 -1.37
N SER A 26 8.79 -6.17 -2.28
CA SER A 26 9.70 -6.72 -3.27
C SER A 26 9.22 -6.28 -4.65
N LEU A 27 10.14 -5.80 -5.48
CA LEU A 27 9.81 -5.43 -6.85
C LEU A 27 10.01 -6.63 -7.75
N ALA A 28 9.05 -6.89 -8.65
CA ALA A 28 9.15 -8.03 -9.58
C ALA A 28 10.39 -7.94 -10.45
N SER A 29 10.80 -6.71 -10.81
CA SER A 29 12.00 -6.50 -11.63
C SER A 29 13.31 -6.69 -10.86
N LYS A 30 13.26 -6.66 -9.54
CA LYS A 30 14.44 -6.81 -8.68
C LYS A 30 14.05 -7.59 -7.42
N PRO A 31 13.76 -8.89 -7.56
CA PRO A 31 13.20 -9.66 -6.44
C PRO A 31 14.15 -9.87 -5.27
N ASP A 32 15.44 -9.67 -5.47
CA ASP A 32 16.43 -9.79 -4.41
C ASP A 32 16.57 -8.51 -3.56
N LYS A 33 15.86 -7.45 -3.94
CA LYS A 33 15.89 -6.20 -3.18
C LYS A 33 14.58 -5.97 -2.44
N THR A 34 14.71 -5.66 -1.16
CA THR A 34 13.57 -5.28 -0.34
C THR A 34 13.49 -3.76 -0.26
N VAL A 35 12.31 -3.24 -0.52
CA VAL A 35 12.04 -1.81 -0.41
C VAL A 35 11.23 -1.59 0.87
N ILE A 36 11.66 -0.63 1.67
CA ILE A 36 10.98 -0.27 2.93
C ILE A 36 10.24 1.05 2.70
N ALA A 37 8.97 1.08 3.06
CA ALA A 37 8.14 2.26 2.82
C ALA A 37 7.12 2.48 3.92
N TYR A 38 6.80 3.75 4.15
CA TYR A 38 5.69 4.12 5.04
C TYR A 38 4.38 3.96 4.28
N ILE A 39 3.47 3.21 4.85
CA ILE A 39 2.14 3.04 4.29
C ILE A 39 1.27 4.20 4.75
N LEU A 40 0.62 4.88 3.82
CA LEU A 40 -0.19 6.06 4.11
C LEU A 40 -1.68 5.80 4.01
N ASN A 41 -2.11 4.81 3.27
CA ASN A 41 -3.47 4.33 3.37
C ASN A 41 -3.60 2.89 2.87
N LEU A 42 -4.68 2.25 3.27
CA LEU A 42 -4.90 0.84 3.04
C LEU A 42 -6.39 0.57 2.94
N SER A 43 -6.79 -0.26 1.99
CA SER A 43 -8.17 -0.70 1.80
C SER A 43 -8.18 -2.13 1.29
N MET A 44 -9.36 -2.72 1.16
CA MET A 44 -9.48 -4.05 0.56
C MET A 44 -9.00 -4.08 -0.89
N GLY A 45 -9.03 -2.93 -1.56
CA GLY A 45 -8.65 -2.87 -2.98
C GLY A 45 -7.20 -2.55 -3.23
N GLY A 46 -6.51 -1.96 -2.28
CA GLY A 46 -5.15 -1.54 -2.55
C GLY A 46 -4.46 -0.81 -1.42
N ILE A 47 -3.29 -0.27 -1.76
CA ILE A 47 -2.39 0.32 -0.78
C ILE A 47 -1.69 1.53 -1.40
N TYR A 48 -1.49 2.55 -0.58
CA TYR A 48 -0.70 3.72 -0.97
C TYR A 48 0.44 3.88 0.02
N PHE A 49 1.63 4.04 -0.51
CA PHE A 49 2.82 4.19 0.33
C PHE A 49 3.78 5.20 -0.28
N THR A 50 4.78 5.60 0.50
CA THR A 50 5.76 6.59 0.06
C THR A 50 7.16 6.00 0.14
N LEU A 51 7.96 6.29 -0.90
CA LEU A 51 9.35 5.88 -1.01
C LEU A 51 10.27 7.08 -0.92
N ASP A 52 11.49 6.86 -0.42
CA ASP A 52 12.55 7.86 -0.50
C ASP A 52 13.15 7.81 -1.90
N ALA A 53 13.01 8.90 -2.63
CA ALA A 53 13.48 8.99 -4.02
C ALA A 53 14.98 8.77 -4.17
N ALA A 54 15.76 9.13 -3.17
CA ALA A 54 17.22 9.03 -3.26
C ALA A 54 17.75 7.61 -3.06
N LYS A 55 16.97 6.76 -2.40
CA LYS A 55 17.45 5.43 -2.01
C LYS A 55 16.79 4.28 -2.74
N SER A 56 15.76 4.54 -3.49
CA SER A 56 14.92 3.48 -4.05
C SER A 56 14.89 3.50 -5.56
N SER A 57 14.78 2.30 -6.14
CA SER A 57 14.39 2.19 -7.54
C SER A 57 12.92 2.55 -7.60
N ILE A 58 12.55 3.44 -8.52
CA ILE A 58 11.18 3.92 -8.64
C ILE A 58 10.40 3.00 -9.56
N PRO A 59 9.33 2.36 -9.08
CA PRO A 59 8.50 1.55 -9.96
C PRO A 59 7.68 2.44 -10.89
N LYS A 60 7.16 1.84 -11.94
CA LYS A 60 6.30 2.52 -12.92
C LYS A 60 4.90 1.93 -12.86
N ALA A 61 3.93 2.71 -13.33
CA ALA A 61 2.57 2.18 -13.48
C ALA A 61 2.62 0.91 -14.32
N GLY A 62 1.93 -0.12 -13.87
CA GLY A 62 1.92 -1.43 -14.51
C GLY A 62 2.91 -2.42 -13.91
N ASP A 63 3.89 -1.95 -13.14
CA ASP A 63 4.85 -2.85 -12.50
C ASP A 63 4.18 -3.70 -11.43
N ARG A 64 4.69 -4.91 -11.26
CA ARG A 64 4.23 -5.80 -10.19
C ARG A 64 5.12 -5.67 -8.98
N ILE A 65 4.50 -5.65 -7.82
CA ILE A 65 5.21 -5.64 -6.54
C ILE A 65 4.55 -6.66 -5.61
N VAL A 66 5.27 -7.04 -4.59
CA VAL A 66 4.74 -7.92 -3.55
C VAL A 66 4.87 -7.20 -2.21
N LEU A 67 3.74 -7.08 -1.51
CA LEU A 67 3.76 -6.64 -0.12
C LEU A 67 4.17 -7.86 0.69
N MET A 68 5.40 -7.87 1.17
CA MET A 68 5.94 -9.02 1.88
C MET A 68 5.39 -9.11 3.30
N GLN A 69 5.39 -8.00 4.01
CA GLN A 69 4.82 -7.93 5.35
C GLN A 69 4.71 -6.47 5.80
N ILE A 70 3.91 -6.26 6.84
CA ILE A 70 3.78 -4.97 7.50
C ILE A 70 4.36 -5.11 8.90
N LYS A 71 5.28 -4.21 9.25
CA LYS A 71 5.95 -4.23 10.54
C LYS A 71 5.21 -3.41 11.58
N ALA A 72 5.40 -3.78 12.82
CA ALA A 72 4.98 -3.01 14.00
C ALA A 72 3.47 -2.90 14.21
N GLN A 73 2.66 -3.50 13.36
CA GLN A 73 1.21 -3.49 13.52
C GLN A 73 0.70 -4.93 13.48
N LYS A 74 0.53 -5.52 14.65
CA LYS A 74 0.15 -6.94 14.76
C LYS A 74 -1.18 -7.27 14.09
N SER A 75 -2.12 -6.33 14.13
CA SER A 75 -3.43 -6.55 13.52
C SER A 75 -3.36 -6.63 11.99
N LEU A 76 -2.24 -6.28 11.39
CA LEU A 76 -2.02 -6.40 9.95
C LEU A 76 -1.05 -7.53 9.59
N SER A 77 -0.71 -8.39 10.55
CA SER A 77 0.25 -9.46 10.31
C SER A 77 -0.25 -10.52 9.32
N PHE A 78 -1.54 -10.54 9.02
CA PHE A 78 -2.11 -11.44 8.02
C PHE A 78 -1.76 -11.02 6.59
N LEU A 79 -1.33 -9.78 6.37
CA LEU A 79 -0.93 -9.30 5.04
C LEU A 79 0.51 -9.71 4.78
N VAL A 80 0.67 -10.89 4.20
CA VAL A 80 1.97 -11.49 3.90
C VAL A 80 1.98 -11.92 2.46
N ASN A 81 2.99 -11.49 1.72
CA ASN A 81 3.20 -11.90 0.32
C ASN A 81 1.97 -11.65 -0.55
N ILE A 82 1.44 -10.44 -0.50
CA ILE A 82 0.28 -10.04 -1.29
C ILE A 82 0.76 -9.36 -2.58
N ASP A 83 0.33 -9.91 -3.72
CA ASP A 83 0.66 -9.33 -5.02
C ASP A 83 -0.12 -8.06 -5.27
N ALA A 84 0.54 -7.09 -5.87
CA ALA A 84 -0.09 -5.83 -6.22
C ALA A 84 0.48 -5.29 -7.54
N GLU A 85 -0.31 -4.46 -8.19
CA GLU A 85 0.13 -3.78 -9.41
C GLU A 85 0.15 -2.27 -9.15
N VAL A 86 1.24 -1.62 -9.55
CA VAL A 86 1.35 -0.16 -9.45
C VAL A 86 0.39 0.49 -10.44
N LYS A 87 -0.51 1.32 -9.95
CA LYS A 87 -1.47 2.02 -10.79
C LYS A 87 -1.07 3.45 -11.08
N TRP A 88 -0.42 4.11 -10.13
CA TRP A 88 0.04 5.46 -10.33
C TRP A 88 1.21 5.79 -9.44
N VAL A 89 1.99 6.77 -9.89
CA VAL A 89 3.18 7.24 -9.20
C VAL A 89 3.14 8.76 -9.14
N LEU A 90 3.25 9.31 -7.93
CA LEU A 90 3.38 10.75 -7.73
C LEU A 90 4.83 11.05 -7.39
N ASN A 91 5.49 11.76 -8.30
CA ASN A 91 6.90 12.09 -8.15
C ASN A 91 7.10 13.59 -8.35
N PRO A 92 6.68 14.42 -7.37
CA PRO A 92 6.85 15.86 -7.48
C PRO A 92 8.35 16.21 -7.52
N PRO A 93 8.78 17.10 -8.45
CA PRO A 93 10.21 17.36 -8.64
C PRO A 93 10.92 17.93 -7.41
N MET A 94 10.18 18.62 -6.56
CA MET A 94 10.77 19.29 -5.40
C MET A 94 10.75 18.48 -4.12
N LEU A 95 10.13 17.31 -4.14
CA LEU A 95 9.98 16.49 -2.93
C LEU A 95 10.90 15.28 -2.98
N LYS A 96 11.37 14.88 -1.81
CA LYS A 96 12.24 13.72 -1.65
C LYS A 96 11.45 12.41 -1.62
N HIS A 97 10.16 12.50 -1.42
CA HIS A 97 9.29 11.32 -1.29
C HIS A 97 8.41 11.15 -2.50
N ILE A 98 8.28 9.90 -2.93
CA ILE A 98 7.48 9.51 -4.07
C ILE A 98 6.29 8.72 -3.57
N GLY A 99 5.09 9.10 -4.01
CA GLY A 99 3.88 8.37 -3.66
C GLY A 99 3.58 7.28 -4.67
N ILE A 100 3.29 6.07 -4.19
CA ILE A 100 3.00 4.91 -5.03
C ILE A 100 1.62 4.37 -4.65
N GLY A 101 0.70 4.34 -5.62
CA GLY A 101 -0.61 3.75 -5.43
C GLY A 101 -0.70 2.42 -6.15
N CYS A 102 -1.15 1.38 -5.45
CA CYS A 102 -1.21 0.03 -5.98
C CYS A 102 -2.58 -0.61 -5.75
N GLU A 103 -2.95 -1.49 -6.66
CA GLU A 103 -4.15 -2.31 -6.53
C GLU A 103 -3.71 -3.73 -6.19
N PHE A 104 -4.35 -4.34 -5.19
CA PHE A 104 -4.07 -5.74 -4.86
C PHE A 104 -4.56 -6.66 -5.97
N ILE A 105 -3.78 -7.73 -6.21
CA ILE A 105 -4.12 -8.74 -7.19
C ILE A 105 -4.21 -10.07 -6.45
N ASN A 106 -5.34 -10.77 -6.62
CA ASN A 106 -5.53 -12.09 -6.03
C ASN A 106 -5.34 -12.13 -4.51
N ILE A 107 -5.76 -11.08 -3.82
CA ILE A 107 -5.74 -11.12 -2.36
C ILE A 107 -6.71 -12.19 -1.86
N PRO A 108 -6.30 -13.07 -0.93
CA PRO A 108 -7.19 -14.11 -0.41
C PRO A 108 -8.44 -13.52 0.24
N GLU A 109 -9.57 -14.18 0.06
CA GLU A 109 -10.84 -13.72 0.61
C GLU A 109 -10.79 -13.53 2.12
N SER A 110 -10.14 -14.43 2.83
CA SER A 110 -9.96 -14.31 4.27
C SER A 110 -9.17 -13.06 4.65
N SER A 111 -8.17 -12.72 3.85
CA SER A 111 -7.38 -11.51 4.07
C SER A 111 -8.21 -10.26 3.78
N MET A 112 -9.04 -10.29 2.75
CA MET A 112 -9.93 -9.18 2.44
C MET A 112 -10.88 -8.90 3.61
N LYS A 113 -11.43 -9.94 4.19
CA LYS A 113 -12.35 -9.81 5.32
C LYS A 113 -11.66 -9.21 6.53
N GLN A 114 -10.48 -9.71 6.86
CA GLN A 114 -9.70 -9.18 7.97
C GLN A 114 -9.30 -7.73 7.74
N LEU A 115 -8.98 -7.38 6.50
CA LEU A 115 -8.62 -6.03 6.13
C LEU A 115 -9.80 -5.07 6.28
N ASP A 116 -10.99 -5.52 5.86
CA ASP A 116 -12.21 -4.73 6.03
C ASP A 116 -12.50 -4.45 7.51
N GLU A 117 -12.33 -5.46 8.34
CA GLU A 117 -12.50 -5.31 9.79
C GLU A 117 -11.47 -4.34 10.37
N PHE A 118 -10.24 -4.41 9.90
CA PHE A 118 -9.20 -3.49 10.33
C PHE A 118 -9.54 -2.05 9.96
N VAL A 119 -9.99 -1.83 8.72
CA VAL A 119 -10.35 -0.49 8.25
C VAL A 119 -11.49 0.08 9.08
N ASP A 120 -12.50 -0.72 9.37
CA ASP A 120 -13.60 -0.33 10.24
C ASP A 120 -13.11 0.11 11.62
N SER A 121 -12.31 -0.73 12.23
CA SER A 121 -11.77 -0.46 13.57
C SER A 121 -10.92 0.80 13.59
N TRP A 122 -10.12 1.00 12.55
CA TRP A 122 -9.25 2.16 12.47
C TRP A 122 -10.05 3.47 12.36
N GLN A 123 -11.12 3.46 11.59
CA GLN A 123 -11.95 4.65 11.40
C GLN A 123 -12.75 5.04 12.63
N GLU A 124 -12.97 4.13 13.53
CA GLU A 124 -13.71 4.39 14.77
C GLU A 124 -12.86 5.06 15.86
N LYS A 125 -11.59 5.20 15.64
CA LYS A 125 -10.70 5.82 16.60
C LYS A 125 -10.81 7.34 16.63
#